data_3e33d42b17dbb63c8331ab25fd44c3ac
#
_entry.id   3e33d42b17dbb63c8331ab25fd44c3ac
#
_cell.length_a   1.000
_cell.length_b   1.000
_cell.length_c   1.000
_cell.angle_alpha   90.00
_cell.angle_beta   90.00
_cell.angle_gamma   90.00
#
_symmetry.space_group_name_H-M   'P 1'
#
loop_
_entity.id
_entity.type
_entity.pdbx_description
1 polymer ?
#
loop_
_entity_poly.entity_id
_entity_poly.type
_entity_poly.pdbx_seq_one_letter_code
_entity_poly.pdbx_strand_id
1 'polypeptide(L)'
;MKIEQLPGFEIYPQSAVDHEGMSYCLARREADRERYLIVLGDADALASFSGAPYRNALLCPLTPANAAALRDKLPWLNPTPLGLHTSAGFGDRLGVATPGHVKAAERYPGIAPVFAQQSVRENARTGRTPQQVMDDALWGLFQMDWRAPWGADADHLKTPEDADTFIGAGYTFFTIDPGDHVDNDAHTAPPDVVSAKFAALPWDALDDTPEAMRNRYCRQTFAVGDFTLAFGRETVERAAAKYGRAIAHTASMSHHIVARMGKRPFDLEVSVDETETPTSPEEHLFVALELRRLGVQWVSLAPRFVGHFEKGVDYIGDIPTFTDAFARHAAVARTVGPYKLSLHSGSDKFSIYEIAARLTDGMVHVKTAGTSYLEALRTAAQVAPDFFREVFAFSYGRYETDRATYHVSAQLAKVPAPESLTDAELPNLLNQFDARQVLHVTFGSVLDTYRDQLMALLDEHAAVYATLLDQHFQRHLAPFVSTD
;
A
#
# COMPACT_ATOMS: atom_id res chain seq x y z
N MET A 1 -10.21 -27.43 -30.33
CA MET A 1 -11.34 -27.08 -29.46
C MET A 1 -11.00 -25.66 -28.98
N LYS A 2 -11.91 -24.73 -29.13
CA LYS A 2 -11.68 -23.40 -28.59
C LYS A 2 -11.74 -23.47 -27.06
N ILE A 3 -10.87 -22.71 -26.39
CA ILE A 3 -10.78 -22.63 -24.92
C ILE A 3 -12.14 -22.34 -24.27
N GLU A 4 -13.04 -21.71 -25.01
CA GLU A 4 -14.38 -21.27 -24.57
C GLU A 4 -15.37 -22.43 -24.22
N GLN A 5 -15.00 -23.69 -24.42
CA GLN A 5 -15.89 -24.84 -24.20
C GLN A 5 -15.17 -26.00 -23.50
N LEU A 6 -14.84 -25.85 -22.22
CA LEU A 6 -14.32 -26.90 -21.37
C LEU A 6 -15.45 -27.44 -20.48
N PRO A 7 -16.05 -28.60 -20.77
CA PRO A 7 -17.11 -29.17 -19.94
C PRO A 7 -16.65 -29.36 -18.49
N GLY A 8 -17.50 -28.99 -17.54
CA GLY A 8 -17.20 -29.05 -16.11
C GLY A 8 -16.37 -27.90 -15.58
N PHE A 9 -16.15 -26.85 -16.41
CA PHE A 9 -15.46 -25.63 -16.00
C PHE A 9 -16.23 -24.39 -16.43
N GLU A 10 -16.34 -23.45 -15.53
CA GLU A 10 -16.77 -22.08 -15.79
C GLU A 10 -15.54 -21.23 -16.11
N ILE A 11 -15.45 -20.74 -17.35
CA ILE A 11 -14.32 -19.92 -17.80
C ILE A 11 -14.55 -18.48 -17.42
N TYR A 12 -13.49 -17.78 -16.98
CA TYR A 12 -13.46 -16.32 -16.87
C TYR A 12 -13.19 -15.73 -18.26
N PRO A 13 -14.20 -15.17 -18.95
CA PRO A 13 -14.09 -14.89 -20.39
C PRO A 13 -12.99 -13.92 -20.77
N GLN A 14 -12.73 -12.90 -19.91
CA GLN A 14 -11.69 -11.90 -20.14
C GLN A 14 -10.28 -12.47 -20.04
N SER A 15 -10.09 -13.59 -19.30
CA SER A 15 -8.79 -14.24 -19.16
C SER A 15 -8.39 -15.10 -20.37
N ALA A 16 -9.26 -15.24 -21.38
CA ALA A 16 -8.96 -16.03 -22.57
C ALA A 16 -8.00 -15.25 -23.50
N VAL A 17 -6.73 -15.67 -23.51
CA VAL A 17 -5.63 -15.00 -24.19
C VAL A 17 -4.93 -15.97 -25.12
N ASP A 18 -4.77 -15.61 -26.40
CA ASP A 18 -3.88 -16.26 -27.35
C ASP A 18 -2.58 -15.45 -27.47
N HIS A 19 -1.45 -16.10 -27.24
CA HIS A 19 -0.14 -15.47 -27.32
C HIS A 19 0.94 -16.48 -27.77
N GLU A 20 1.72 -16.13 -28.78
CA GLU A 20 2.84 -16.92 -29.31
C GLU A 20 2.48 -18.40 -29.59
N GLY A 21 1.29 -18.66 -30.17
CA GLY A 21 0.82 -20.00 -30.54
C GLY A 21 0.27 -20.83 -29.37
N MET A 22 0.22 -20.25 -28.17
CA MET A 22 -0.40 -20.83 -27.00
C MET A 22 -1.71 -20.11 -26.65
N SER A 23 -2.62 -20.82 -25.99
CA SER A 23 -3.84 -20.25 -25.46
C SER A 23 -3.90 -20.47 -23.95
N TYR A 24 -4.29 -19.45 -23.25
CA TYR A 24 -4.39 -19.41 -21.77
C TYR A 24 -5.78 -18.96 -21.36
N CYS A 25 -6.33 -19.53 -20.29
CA CYS A 25 -7.46 -18.93 -19.58
C CYS A 25 -7.48 -19.34 -18.11
N LEU A 26 -8.13 -18.53 -17.30
CA LEU A 26 -8.52 -18.89 -15.95
C LEU A 26 -9.90 -19.55 -16.00
N ALA A 27 -10.07 -20.65 -15.27
CA ALA A 27 -11.33 -21.34 -15.18
C ALA A 27 -11.57 -21.84 -13.75
N ARG A 28 -12.84 -21.98 -13.38
CA ARG A 28 -13.27 -22.57 -12.13
C ARG A 28 -13.95 -23.89 -12.39
N ARG A 29 -13.53 -24.95 -11.68
CA ARG A 29 -14.15 -26.27 -11.79
C ARG A 29 -15.50 -26.26 -11.12
N GLU A 30 -16.56 -26.73 -11.81
CA GLU A 30 -17.94 -26.69 -11.30
C GLU A 30 -18.14 -27.58 -10.07
N ALA A 31 -17.40 -28.70 -9.99
CA ALA A 31 -17.59 -29.72 -8.96
C ALA A 31 -17.18 -29.27 -7.53
N ASP A 32 -16.14 -28.45 -7.42
CA ASP A 32 -15.55 -28.02 -6.13
C ASP A 32 -15.21 -26.53 -6.07
N ARG A 33 -15.50 -25.79 -7.15
CA ARG A 33 -15.25 -24.36 -7.30
C ARG A 33 -13.76 -23.97 -7.28
N GLU A 34 -12.84 -24.94 -7.37
CA GLU A 34 -11.42 -24.69 -7.40
C GLU A 34 -11.00 -24.01 -8.72
N ARG A 35 -10.09 -23.03 -8.65
CA ARG A 35 -9.62 -22.27 -9.81
C ARG A 35 -8.36 -22.88 -10.40
N TYR A 36 -8.26 -22.87 -11.72
CA TYR A 36 -7.14 -23.40 -12.50
C TYR A 36 -6.75 -22.46 -13.63
N LEU A 37 -5.47 -22.42 -13.93
CA LEU A 37 -4.97 -21.93 -15.20
C LEU A 37 -5.08 -23.08 -16.22
N ILE A 38 -5.77 -22.85 -17.32
CA ILE A 38 -5.85 -23.77 -18.47
C ILE A 38 -4.86 -23.31 -19.51
N VAL A 39 -3.99 -24.21 -19.95
CA VAL A 39 -2.96 -23.91 -20.97
C VAL A 39 -3.12 -24.89 -22.13
N LEU A 40 -3.19 -24.36 -23.36
CA LEU A 40 -3.16 -25.12 -24.59
C LEU A 40 -1.94 -24.70 -25.41
N GLY A 41 -1.26 -25.68 -26.01
CA GLY A 41 -0.07 -25.45 -26.82
C GLY A 41 0.59 -26.75 -27.23
N ASP A 42 1.75 -26.66 -27.87
CA ASP A 42 2.58 -27.83 -28.14
C ASP A 42 3.27 -28.36 -26.88
N ALA A 43 3.83 -29.56 -26.95
CA ALA A 43 4.42 -30.24 -25.81
C ALA A 43 5.60 -29.46 -25.17
N ASP A 44 6.42 -28.82 -26.02
CA ASP A 44 7.60 -28.08 -25.55
C ASP A 44 7.18 -26.80 -24.78
N ALA A 45 6.17 -26.09 -25.26
CA ALA A 45 5.63 -24.90 -24.61
C ALA A 45 4.90 -25.23 -23.30
N LEU A 46 4.20 -26.37 -23.25
CA LEU A 46 3.53 -26.86 -22.02
C LEU A 46 4.54 -27.28 -20.93
N ALA A 47 5.77 -27.64 -21.30
CA ALA A 47 6.77 -28.13 -20.32
C ALA A 47 7.16 -27.10 -19.24
N SER A 48 6.90 -25.80 -19.45
CA SER A 48 7.12 -24.75 -18.43
C SER A 48 6.04 -24.70 -17.36
N PHE A 49 4.92 -25.40 -17.53
CA PHE A 49 3.80 -25.42 -16.60
C PHE A 49 3.68 -26.77 -15.90
N SER A 50 3.24 -26.74 -14.65
CA SER A 50 2.95 -27.94 -13.86
C SER A 50 1.45 -28.13 -13.76
N GLY A 51 0.94 -29.28 -14.21
CA GLY A 51 -0.49 -29.55 -14.18
C GLY A 51 -0.84 -30.98 -14.58
N ALA A 52 -2.13 -31.30 -14.57
CA ALA A 52 -2.67 -32.57 -15.03
C ALA A 52 -3.18 -32.44 -16.47
N PRO A 53 -2.91 -33.41 -17.35
CA PRO A 53 -3.53 -33.44 -18.67
C PRO A 53 -5.06 -33.50 -18.56
N TYR A 54 -5.73 -32.66 -19.31
CA TYR A 54 -7.18 -32.65 -19.43
C TYR A 54 -7.56 -32.45 -20.92
N ARG A 55 -7.94 -33.51 -21.59
CA ARG A 55 -8.18 -33.52 -23.04
C ARG A 55 -6.93 -33.08 -23.81
N ASN A 56 -7.01 -31.97 -24.54
CA ASN A 56 -5.89 -31.35 -25.29
C ASN A 56 -5.28 -30.14 -24.55
N ALA A 57 -5.60 -29.95 -23.28
CA ALA A 57 -5.11 -28.86 -22.43
C ALA A 57 -4.34 -29.40 -21.22
N LEU A 58 -3.57 -28.55 -20.58
CA LEU A 58 -3.00 -28.76 -19.26
C LEU A 58 -3.83 -27.98 -18.23
N LEU A 59 -4.29 -28.69 -17.18
CA LEU A 59 -5.00 -28.10 -16.04
C LEU A 59 -3.98 -27.81 -14.94
N CYS A 60 -3.62 -26.55 -14.78
CA CYS A 60 -2.56 -26.08 -13.90
C CYS A 60 -3.15 -25.48 -12.62
N PRO A 61 -2.81 -25.98 -11.42
CA PRO A 61 -3.17 -25.33 -10.18
C PRO A 61 -2.49 -23.94 -10.08
N LEU A 62 -3.11 -23.01 -9.33
CA LEU A 62 -2.63 -21.64 -9.18
C LEU A 62 -1.44 -21.58 -8.18
N THR A 63 -0.32 -22.18 -8.55
CA THR A 63 0.91 -22.23 -7.74
C THR A 63 1.87 -21.10 -8.11
N PRO A 64 2.82 -20.74 -7.22
CA PRO A 64 3.86 -19.77 -7.53
C PRO A 64 4.69 -20.13 -8.78
N ALA A 65 4.94 -21.42 -9.02
CA ALA A 65 5.68 -21.89 -10.20
C ALA A 65 4.88 -21.61 -11.49
N ASN A 66 3.58 -21.88 -11.49
CA ASN A 66 2.71 -21.60 -12.64
C ASN A 66 2.49 -20.09 -12.82
N ALA A 67 2.44 -19.31 -11.72
CA ALA A 67 2.40 -17.85 -11.78
C ALA A 67 3.68 -17.29 -12.43
N ALA A 68 4.85 -17.77 -12.04
CA ALA A 68 6.13 -17.40 -12.65
C ALA A 68 6.18 -17.77 -14.13
N ALA A 69 5.81 -19.00 -14.49
CA ALA A 69 5.75 -19.45 -15.88
C ALA A 69 4.79 -18.59 -16.73
N LEU A 70 3.65 -18.20 -16.17
CA LEU A 70 2.70 -17.32 -16.86
C LEU A 70 3.27 -15.93 -17.09
N ARG A 71 3.99 -15.35 -16.11
CA ARG A 71 4.68 -14.05 -16.24
C ARG A 71 5.77 -14.08 -17.30
N ASP A 72 6.48 -15.19 -17.42
CA ASP A 72 7.51 -15.36 -18.46
C ASP A 72 6.88 -15.40 -19.88
N LYS A 73 5.71 -15.99 -20.01
CA LYS A 73 4.98 -16.07 -21.29
C LYS A 73 4.18 -14.81 -21.59
N LEU A 74 3.65 -14.13 -20.57
CA LEU A 74 2.82 -12.95 -20.70
C LEU A 74 3.48 -11.77 -19.95
N PRO A 75 4.47 -11.07 -20.56
CA PRO A 75 5.32 -10.09 -19.88
C PRO A 75 4.58 -8.93 -19.23
N TRP A 76 3.40 -8.56 -19.73
CA TRP A 76 2.57 -7.48 -19.13
C TRP A 76 2.00 -7.84 -17.75
N LEU A 77 2.07 -9.11 -17.33
CA LEU A 77 1.72 -9.55 -15.99
C LEU A 77 2.85 -9.34 -14.97
N ASN A 78 4.02 -8.87 -15.39
CA ASN A 78 5.07 -8.44 -14.45
C ASN A 78 4.82 -7.02 -13.97
N PRO A 79 5.01 -6.75 -12.67
CA PRO A 79 4.99 -5.38 -12.17
C PRO A 79 6.17 -4.58 -12.72
N THR A 80 5.98 -3.27 -12.84
CA THR A 80 6.99 -2.34 -13.34
C THR A 80 7.13 -1.14 -12.40
N PRO A 81 8.29 -0.48 -12.35
CA PRO A 81 8.41 0.82 -11.71
C PRO A 81 7.45 1.84 -12.33
N LEU A 82 6.85 2.66 -11.50
CA LEU A 82 5.86 3.66 -11.90
C LEU A 82 6.41 5.09 -11.90
N GLY A 83 7.61 5.29 -11.33
CA GLY A 83 8.29 6.56 -11.29
C GLY A 83 7.47 7.67 -10.61
N LEU A 84 7.44 8.83 -11.25
CA LEU A 84 6.78 10.04 -10.72
C LEU A 84 5.29 10.16 -11.07
N HIS A 85 4.70 9.17 -11.77
CA HIS A 85 3.27 9.22 -12.06
C HIS A 85 2.44 9.25 -10.77
N THR A 86 1.34 9.99 -10.80
CA THR A 86 0.30 9.85 -9.77
C THR A 86 -0.02 8.39 -9.60
N SER A 87 0.00 7.89 -8.39
CA SER A 87 -0.17 6.45 -8.15
C SER A 87 -1.01 6.16 -6.91
N ALA A 88 -1.73 5.05 -6.96
CA ALA A 88 -2.55 4.58 -5.85
C ALA A 88 -2.28 3.09 -5.59
N GLY A 89 -2.08 2.76 -4.32
CA GLY A 89 -1.98 1.39 -3.85
C GLY A 89 -3.34 0.81 -3.52
N PHE A 90 -3.59 -0.42 -3.95
CA PHE A 90 -4.83 -1.17 -3.77
C PHE A 90 -4.57 -2.35 -2.82
N GLY A 91 -4.56 -2.10 -1.52
CA GLY A 91 -4.34 -3.15 -0.53
C GLY A 91 -5.42 -4.23 -0.54
N ASP A 92 -5.00 -5.49 -0.55
CA ASP A 92 -5.90 -6.65 -0.54
C ASP A 92 -5.49 -7.66 0.54
N ARG A 93 -6.18 -7.63 1.67
CA ARG A 93 -5.94 -8.54 2.80
C ARG A 93 -6.47 -9.96 2.56
N LEU A 94 -7.32 -10.15 1.56
CA LEU A 94 -8.01 -11.41 1.29
C LEU A 94 -7.49 -12.16 0.04
N GLY A 95 -6.86 -11.43 -0.90
CA GLY A 95 -6.34 -11.98 -2.14
C GLY A 95 -7.39 -12.18 -3.23
N VAL A 96 -8.55 -11.53 -3.12
CA VAL A 96 -9.66 -11.67 -4.09
C VAL A 96 -10.26 -10.33 -4.52
N ALA A 97 -9.64 -9.20 -4.13
CA ALA A 97 -10.16 -7.88 -4.43
C ALA A 97 -9.73 -7.34 -5.82
N THR A 98 -8.64 -7.85 -6.39
CA THR A 98 -8.05 -7.33 -7.63
C THR A 98 -9.04 -7.14 -8.78
N PRO A 99 -10.01 -8.04 -9.05
CA PRO A 99 -11.00 -7.80 -10.12
C PRO A 99 -11.84 -6.53 -9.93
N GLY A 100 -12.18 -6.19 -8.69
CA GLY A 100 -12.87 -4.92 -8.37
C GLY A 100 -11.96 -3.70 -8.46
N HIS A 101 -10.69 -3.85 -8.06
CA HIS A 101 -9.67 -2.81 -8.19
C HIS A 101 -9.41 -2.45 -9.65
N VAL A 102 -9.31 -3.44 -10.53
CA VAL A 102 -9.14 -3.26 -11.98
C VAL A 102 -10.28 -2.44 -12.55
N LYS A 103 -11.53 -2.77 -12.23
CA LYS A 103 -12.71 -2.00 -12.70
C LYS A 103 -12.62 -0.51 -12.32
N ALA A 104 -12.16 -0.21 -11.11
CA ALA A 104 -11.95 1.16 -10.69
C ALA A 104 -10.77 1.82 -11.43
N ALA A 105 -9.63 1.13 -11.54
CA ALA A 105 -8.43 1.64 -12.21
C ALA A 105 -8.66 1.92 -13.71
N GLU A 106 -9.42 1.09 -14.42
CA GLU A 106 -9.77 1.29 -15.83
C GLU A 106 -10.49 2.63 -16.10
N ARG A 107 -11.22 3.16 -15.11
CA ARG A 107 -11.92 4.44 -15.23
C ARG A 107 -10.97 5.64 -15.13
N TYR A 108 -9.78 5.44 -14.56
CA TYR A 108 -8.82 6.51 -14.24
C TYR A 108 -7.42 6.17 -14.79
N PRO A 109 -7.25 6.07 -16.11
CA PRO A 109 -5.99 5.61 -16.73
C PRO A 109 -4.80 6.54 -16.50
N GLY A 110 -5.04 7.76 -16.01
CA GLY A 110 -3.97 8.71 -15.61
C GLY A 110 -3.33 8.40 -14.25
N ILE A 111 -3.89 7.43 -13.48
CA ILE A 111 -3.39 7.05 -12.17
C ILE A 111 -2.74 5.66 -12.29
N ALA A 112 -1.46 5.58 -11.98
CA ALA A 112 -0.72 4.32 -12.02
C ALA A 112 -1.10 3.42 -10.83
N PRO A 113 -1.66 2.22 -11.06
CA PRO A 113 -2.12 1.35 -9.98
C PRO A 113 -0.98 0.50 -9.42
N VAL A 114 -0.97 0.32 -8.09
CA VAL A 114 -0.13 -0.64 -7.38
C VAL A 114 -1.05 -1.74 -6.84
N PHE A 115 -1.22 -2.85 -7.58
CA PHE A 115 -2.19 -3.90 -7.23
C PHE A 115 -1.68 -4.89 -6.18
N ALA A 116 -0.36 -5.11 -6.08
CA ALA A 116 0.23 -5.84 -4.98
C ALA A 116 0.81 -4.84 -3.98
N GLN A 117 0.06 -4.53 -2.91
CA GLN A 117 0.50 -3.63 -1.86
C GLN A 117 0.13 -4.21 -0.50
N GLN A 118 1.15 -4.58 0.28
CA GLN A 118 0.94 -5.12 1.62
C GLN A 118 2.19 -4.88 2.46
N SER A 119 2.01 -4.51 3.74
CA SER A 119 3.12 -4.35 4.67
C SER A 119 3.54 -5.70 5.29
N VAL A 120 4.79 -5.76 5.78
CA VAL A 120 5.30 -6.92 6.53
C VAL A 120 4.36 -7.27 7.69
N ARG A 121 3.89 -6.27 8.43
CA ARG A 121 2.96 -6.41 9.55
C ARG A 121 1.60 -6.98 9.14
N GLU A 122 1.06 -6.52 8.01
CA GLU A 122 -0.23 -7.01 7.49
C GLU A 122 -0.10 -8.43 6.96
N ASN A 123 1.01 -8.77 6.30
CA ASN A 123 1.30 -10.14 5.88
C ASN A 123 1.31 -11.10 7.06
N ALA A 124 2.00 -10.74 8.15
CA ALA A 124 2.01 -11.54 9.37
C ALA A 124 0.60 -11.75 9.95
N ARG A 125 -0.25 -10.70 9.98
CA ARG A 125 -1.62 -10.77 10.50
C ARG A 125 -2.58 -11.54 9.61
N THR A 126 -2.35 -11.53 8.31
CA THR A 126 -3.19 -12.28 7.36
C THR A 126 -2.69 -13.70 7.12
N GLY A 127 -1.52 -14.05 7.65
CA GLY A 127 -0.87 -15.34 7.41
C GLY A 127 -0.45 -15.54 5.94
N ARG A 128 -0.27 -14.44 5.17
CA ARG A 128 0.11 -14.48 3.76
C ARG A 128 1.59 -14.10 3.60
N THR A 129 2.23 -14.69 2.63
CA THR A 129 3.60 -14.33 2.22
C THR A 129 3.58 -13.24 1.14
N PRO A 130 4.68 -12.47 0.95
CA PRO A 130 4.82 -11.55 -0.18
C PRO A 130 4.57 -12.23 -1.54
N GLN A 131 5.01 -13.49 -1.69
CA GLN A 131 4.76 -14.27 -2.89
C GLN A 131 3.26 -14.50 -3.13
N GLN A 132 2.51 -14.87 -2.09
CA GLN A 132 1.06 -15.05 -2.21
C GLN A 132 0.34 -13.75 -2.58
N VAL A 133 0.73 -12.61 -1.99
CA VAL A 133 0.16 -11.30 -2.34
C VAL A 133 0.42 -10.96 -3.81
N MET A 134 1.64 -11.20 -4.29
CA MET A 134 2.01 -11.00 -5.70
C MET A 134 1.21 -11.90 -6.63
N ASP A 135 1.09 -13.18 -6.29
CA ASP A 135 0.39 -14.16 -7.13
C ASP A 135 -1.12 -13.91 -7.15
N ASP A 136 -1.74 -13.53 -6.02
CA ASP A 136 -3.16 -13.18 -5.97
C ASP A 136 -3.47 -11.94 -6.83
N ALA A 137 -2.60 -10.93 -6.81
CA ALA A 137 -2.71 -9.78 -7.71
C ALA A 137 -2.60 -10.22 -9.17
N LEU A 138 -1.59 -11.04 -9.51
CA LEU A 138 -1.39 -11.57 -10.86
C LEU A 138 -2.62 -12.32 -11.37
N TRP A 139 -3.19 -13.23 -10.56
CA TRP A 139 -4.36 -14.00 -10.99
C TRP A 139 -5.57 -13.12 -11.22
N GLY A 140 -5.77 -12.08 -10.40
CA GLY A 140 -6.82 -11.09 -10.60
C GLY A 140 -6.62 -10.24 -11.86
N LEU A 141 -5.39 -9.81 -12.13
CA LEU A 141 -5.03 -9.06 -13.34
C LEU A 141 -5.23 -9.92 -14.61
N PHE A 142 -4.80 -11.18 -14.56
CA PHE A 142 -5.01 -12.12 -15.64
C PHE A 142 -6.51 -12.41 -15.86
N GLN A 143 -7.27 -12.56 -14.79
CA GLN A 143 -8.74 -12.73 -14.86
C GLN A 143 -9.43 -11.59 -15.62
N MET A 144 -8.92 -10.35 -15.46
CA MET A 144 -9.50 -9.12 -16.00
C MET A 144 -8.86 -8.64 -17.31
N ASP A 145 -7.87 -9.39 -17.85
CA ASP A 145 -7.07 -9.00 -19.02
C ASP A 145 -6.40 -7.60 -18.89
N TRP A 146 -5.90 -7.27 -17.69
CA TRP A 146 -5.18 -6.02 -17.48
C TRP A 146 -3.86 -5.99 -18.27
N ARG A 147 -3.66 -4.97 -19.12
CA ARG A 147 -2.50 -4.86 -20.01
C ARG A 147 -1.63 -3.63 -19.75
N ALA A 148 -2.13 -2.65 -18.99
CA ALA A 148 -1.37 -1.45 -18.68
C ALA A 148 -0.29 -1.72 -17.60
N PRO A 149 0.74 -0.86 -17.48
CA PRO A 149 1.72 -0.94 -16.40
C PRO A 149 1.04 -0.94 -15.02
N TRP A 150 1.62 -1.67 -14.08
CA TRP A 150 1.18 -1.74 -12.69
C TRP A 150 2.37 -1.96 -11.76
N GLY A 151 2.25 -1.54 -10.53
CA GLY A 151 3.28 -1.62 -9.50
C GLY A 151 3.02 -2.69 -8.45
N ALA A 152 4.11 -3.12 -7.79
CA ALA A 152 4.08 -3.97 -6.61
C ALA A 152 4.92 -3.34 -5.51
N ASP A 153 4.28 -2.94 -4.39
CA ASP A 153 4.86 -2.19 -3.28
C ASP A 153 5.11 -3.09 -2.07
N ALA A 154 6.37 -3.24 -1.74
CA ALA A 154 6.87 -3.82 -0.51
C ALA A 154 6.80 -2.76 0.60
N ASP A 155 5.65 -2.68 1.26
CA ASP A 155 5.32 -1.59 2.16
C ASP A 155 5.94 -1.78 3.57
N HIS A 156 6.53 -0.70 4.12
CA HIS A 156 7.14 -0.64 5.45
C HIS A 156 8.23 -1.70 5.73
N LEU A 157 9.29 -1.69 4.91
CA LEU A 157 10.48 -2.53 5.11
C LEU A 157 11.37 -1.96 6.21
N LYS A 158 11.67 -2.77 7.22
CA LYS A 158 12.49 -2.37 8.37
C LYS A 158 13.89 -3.00 8.36
N THR A 159 14.05 -4.17 7.73
CA THR A 159 15.29 -4.93 7.74
C THR A 159 15.72 -5.35 6.32
N PRO A 160 17.01 -5.63 6.10
CA PRO A 160 17.48 -6.21 4.83
C PRO A 160 16.79 -7.53 4.48
N GLU A 161 16.47 -8.35 5.47
CA GLU A 161 15.79 -9.64 5.31
C GLU A 161 14.35 -9.46 4.80
N ASP A 162 13.64 -8.41 5.30
CA ASP A 162 12.34 -8.01 4.74
C ASP A 162 12.49 -7.70 3.25
N ALA A 163 13.44 -6.83 2.90
CA ALA A 163 13.68 -6.44 1.51
C ALA A 163 14.02 -7.67 0.63
N ASP A 164 14.88 -8.57 1.09
CA ASP A 164 15.26 -9.78 0.35
C ASP A 164 14.04 -10.67 0.05
N THR A 165 13.12 -10.80 1.00
CA THR A 165 11.89 -11.60 0.84
C THR A 165 10.99 -11.03 -0.28
N PHE A 166 10.78 -9.71 -0.30
CA PHE A 166 9.97 -9.06 -1.32
C PHE A 166 10.68 -9.00 -2.69
N ILE A 167 12.00 -8.79 -2.70
CA ILE A 167 12.82 -8.86 -3.93
C ILE A 167 12.71 -10.26 -4.56
N GLY A 168 12.73 -11.31 -3.73
CA GLY A 168 12.55 -12.70 -4.16
C GLY A 168 11.19 -12.96 -4.78
N ALA A 169 10.13 -12.29 -4.31
CA ALA A 169 8.77 -12.37 -4.84
C ALA A 169 8.55 -11.51 -6.10
N GLY A 170 9.52 -10.68 -6.51
CA GLY A 170 9.46 -9.89 -7.74
C GLY A 170 8.85 -8.50 -7.59
N TYR A 171 8.84 -7.93 -6.40
CA TYR A 171 8.39 -6.55 -6.16
C TYR A 171 9.29 -5.53 -6.85
N THR A 172 8.72 -4.38 -7.21
CA THR A 172 9.38 -3.32 -7.97
C THR A 172 9.30 -1.94 -7.30
N PHE A 173 8.61 -1.83 -6.19
CA PHE A 173 8.53 -0.63 -5.36
C PHE A 173 8.82 -1.00 -3.91
N PHE A 174 9.75 -0.29 -3.27
CA PHE A 174 10.24 -0.61 -1.93
C PHE A 174 10.10 0.59 -1.02
N THR A 175 9.27 0.48 0.02
CA THR A 175 9.07 1.53 1.03
C THR A 175 9.93 1.22 2.25
N ILE A 176 11.01 1.97 2.43
CA ILE A 176 11.87 1.87 3.62
C ILE A 176 11.19 2.62 4.77
N ASP A 177 11.01 1.94 5.90
CA ASP A 177 10.48 2.48 7.14
C ASP A 177 11.55 2.51 8.23
N PRO A 178 12.23 3.64 8.45
CA PRO A 178 13.22 3.80 9.51
C PRO A 178 12.62 4.22 10.86
N GLY A 179 11.31 4.04 11.09
CA GLY A 179 10.60 4.54 12.27
C GLY A 179 11.23 4.13 13.60
N ASP A 180 11.76 2.89 13.70
CA ASP A 180 12.45 2.39 14.90
C ASP A 180 13.78 3.12 15.20
N HIS A 181 14.28 3.91 14.26
CA HIS A 181 15.51 4.70 14.37
C HIS A 181 15.24 6.21 14.53
N VAL A 182 13.99 6.63 14.61
CA VAL A 182 13.61 8.03 14.90
C VAL A 182 13.63 8.27 16.41
N ASP A 183 14.31 9.32 16.84
CA ASP A 183 14.32 9.74 18.24
C ASP A 183 13.23 10.78 18.47
N ASN A 184 12.03 10.32 18.85
CA ASN A 184 10.88 11.20 19.10
C ASN A 184 11.10 12.19 20.27
N ASP A 185 11.86 11.79 21.31
CA ASP A 185 12.17 12.64 22.45
C ASP A 185 12.95 13.90 22.04
N ALA A 186 13.72 13.82 20.95
CA ALA A 186 14.50 14.97 20.46
C ALA A 186 13.61 16.18 20.13
N HIS A 187 12.32 15.97 19.85
CA HIS A 187 11.38 17.06 19.51
C HIS A 187 11.18 18.05 20.67
N THR A 188 11.05 17.56 21.90
CA THR A 188 10.77 18.36 23.08
C THR A 188 11.91 18.43 24.09
N ALA A 189 13.00 17.70 23.87
CA ALA A 189 14.15 17.65 24.78
C ALA A 189 14.81 19.03 24.96
N PRO A 190 15.36 19.32 26.16
CA PRO A 190 16.17 20.52 26.37
C PRO A 190 17.38 20.63 25.45
N PRO A 191 17.87 21.85 25.15
CA PRO A 191 18.96 22.03 24.18
C PRO A 191 20.27 21.30 24.51
N ASP A 192 20.62 21.13 25.76
CA ASP A 192 21.79 20.38 26.21
C ASP A 192 21.65 18.88 25.95
N VAL A 193 20.43 18.33 26.14
CA VAL A 193 20.11 16.93 25.82
C VAL A 193 20.14 16.73 24.30
N VAL A 194 19.57 17.66 23.53
CA VAL A 194 19.62 17.61 22.05
C VAL A 194 21.07 17.64 21.56
N SER A 195 21.91 18.53 22.11
CA SER A 195 23.32 18.61 21.73
C SER A 195 24.09 17.32 22.07
N ALA A 196 23.76 16.67 23.20
CA ALA A 196 24.34 15.37 23.54
C ALA A 196 23.90 14.26 22.60
N LYS A 197 22.59 14.18 22.25
CA LYS A 197 22.05 13.25 21.26
C LYS A 197 22.68 13.46 19.88
N PHE A 198 22.82 14.71 19.45
CA PHE A 198 23.48 15.09 18.20
C PHE A 198 24.95 14.63 18.18
N ALA A 199 25.71 14.87 19.25
CA ALA A 199 27.11 14.44 19.35
C ALA A 199 27.27 12.90 19.27
N ALA A 200 26.27 12.15 19.74
CA ALA A 200 26.23 10.70 19.79
C ALA A 200 25.66 10.04 18.51
N LEU A 201 25.45 10.80 17.43
CA LEU A 201 25.00 10.24 16.15
C LEU A 201 26.07 9.33 15.52
N PRO A 202 25.68 8.37 14.66
CA PRO A 202 26.61 7.48 13.99
C PRO A 202 27.33 8.19 12.82
N TRP A 203 28.24 9.10 13.13
CA TRP A 203 28.89 10.01 12.18
C TRP A 203 29.58 9.30 11.04
N ASP A 204 30.19 8.14 11.30
CA ASP A 204 30.81 7.32 10.25
C ASP A 204 29.75 6.79 9.26
N ALA A 205 28.60 6.34 9.75
CA ALA A 205 27.51 5.87 8.89
C ALA A 205 26.80 7.01 8.15
N LEU A 206 26.87 8.23 8.70
CA LEU A 206 26.40 9.45 8.05
C LEU A 206 27.40 10.02 7.06
N ASP A 207 28.63 9.48 6.96
CA ASP A 207 29.73 10.04 6.18
C ASP A 207 29.89 11.55 6.40
N ASP A 208 29.93 11.98 7.69
CA ASP A 208 29.90 13.38 8.08
C ASP A 208 30.57 13.62 9.45
N THR A 209 30.59 14.89 9.86
CA THR A 209 31.02 15.31 11.20
C THR A 209 30.04 16.34 11.77
N PRO A 210 29.97 16.48 13.11
CA PRO A 210 29.12 17.49 13.74
C PRO A 210 29.36 18.91 13.23
N GLU A 211 30.62 19.26 12.99
CA GLU A 211 31.01 20.58 12.53
C GLU A 211 30.65 20.80 11.05
N ALA A 212 30.90 19.81 10.18
CA ALA A 212 30.56 19.90 8.76
C ALA A 212 29.05 20.04 8.57
N MET A 213 28.23 19.27 9.29
CA MET A 213 26.78 19.38 9.25
C MET A 213 26.29 20.77 9.70
N ARG A 214 26.76 21.28 10.84
CA ARG A 214 26.41 22.64 11.30
C ARG A 214 26.80 23.69 10.25
N ASN A 215 28.01 23.61 9.67
CA ASN A 215 28.47 24.53 8.67
C ASN A 215 27.62 24.51 7.41
N ARG A 216 27.16 23.31 6.97
CA ARG A 216 26.33 23.12 5.80
C ARG A 216 24.96 23.79 5.95
N TYR A 217 24.34 23.71 7.13
CA TYR A 217 22.99 24.22 7.37
C TYR A 217 22.96 25.64 7.95
N CYS A 218 23.83 25.98 8.89
CA CYS A 218 23.74 27.26 9.59
C CYS A 218 24.34 28.45 8.82
N ARG A 219 25.11 28.21 7.75
CA ARG A 219 25.79 29.29 7.01
C ARG A 219 25.03 29.74 5.77
N GLN A 220 23.87 29.20 5.51
CA GLN A 220 23.06 29.53 4.34
C GLN A 220 21.58 29.48 4.64
N THR A 221 20.82 30.05 3.75
CA THR A 221 19.36 29.92 3.69
C THR A 221 18.99 29.10 2.49
N PHE A 222 17.85 28.43 2.53
CA PHE A 222 17.36 27.55 1.47
C PHE A 222 16.10 28.19 0.89
N ALA A 223 16.16 28.59 -0.36
CA ALA A 223 14.98 29.02 -1.11
C ALA A 223 14.14 27.79 -1.46
N VAL A 224 12.88 27.77 -1.05
CA VAL A 224 11.95 26.65 -1.22
C VAL A 224 10.65 27.20 -1.80
N GLY A 225 10.50 27.16 -3.12
CA GLY A 225 9.36 27.79 -3.78
C GLY A 225 9.33 29.30 -3.52
N ASP A 226 8.26 29.78 -2.90
CA ASP A 226 8.00 31.19 -2.57
C ASP A 226 8.42 31.58 -1.14
N PHE A 227 9.01 30.65 -0.37
CA PHE A 227 9.51 30.95 0.99
C PHE A 227 10.97 30.51 1.17
N THR A 228 11.56 30.92 2.29
CA THR A 228 12.94 30.61 2.64
C THR A 228 12.99 29.89 3.98
N LEU A 229 13.77 28.82 4.06
CA LEU A 229 14.08 28.11 5.30
C LEU A 229 15.50 28.47 5.78
N ALA A 230 15.66 28.67 7.07
CA ALA A 230 16.95 28.96 7.71
C ALA A 230 17.10 28.07 8.94
N PHE A 231 18.28 27.45 9.07
CA PHE A 231 18.61 26.61 10.19
C PHE A 231 19.47 27.36 11.19
N GLY A 232 18.94 27.58 12.38
CA GLY A 232 19.75 27.88 13.55
C GLY A 232 20.49 26.63 14.03
N ARG A 233 21.49 26.80 14.91
CA ARG A 233 22.22 25.67 15.49
C ARG A 233 21.28 24.67 16.18
N GLU A 234 20.37 25.16 17.00
CA GLU A 234 19.39 24.30 17.68
C GLU A 234 18.49 23.56 16.68
N THR A 235 18.02 24.23 15.62
CA THR A 235 17.15 23.62 14.60
C THR A 235 17.83 22.46 13.91
N VAL A 236 19.10 22.62 13.47
CA VAL A 236 19.82 21.54 12.79
C VAL A 236 20.18 20.40 13.74
N GLU A 237 20.63 20.73 14.98
CA GLU A 237 20.97 19.70 15.98
C GLU A 237 19.71 18.89 16.36
N ARG A 238 18.56 19.51 16.48
CA ARG A 238 17.27 18.87 16.79
C ARG A 238 16.80 17.97 15.64
N ALA A 239 16.81 18.47 14.42
CA ALA A 239 16.45 17.68 13.23
C ALA A 239 17.38 16.47 13.07
N ALA A 240 18.68 16.68 13.27
CA ALA A 240 19.69 15.61 13.20
C ALA A 240 19.55 14.60 14.34
N ALA A 241 19.32 15.07 15.59
CA ALA A 241 19.09 14.19 16.73
C ALA A 241 17.85 13.30 16.50
N LYS A 242 16.76 13.89 15.94
CA LYS A 242 15.51 13.16 15.66
C LYS A 242 15.68 12.16 14.50
N TYR A 243 16.28 12.56 13.36
CA TYR A 243 16.27 11.77 12.14
C TYR A 243 17.65 11.20 11.73
N GLY A 244 18.76 11.58 12.38
CA GLY A 244 20.10 11.18 11.91
C GLY A 244 20.32 9.66 11.85
N ARG A 245 19.82 8.92 12.86
CA ARG A 245 19.89 7.45 12.85
C ARG A 245 18.96 6.84 11.80
N ALA A 246 17.79 7.41 11.61
CA ALA A 246 16.84 7.02 10.58
C ALA A 246 17.42 7.23 9.17
N ILE A 247 18.09 8.34 8.93
CA ILE A 247 18.77 8.64 7.67
C ILE A 247 19.91 7.63 7.40
N ALA A 248 20.74 7.33 8.40
CA ALA A 248 21.81 6.33 8.27
C ALA A 248 21.25 4.94 7.96
N HIS A 249 20.17 4.53 8.65
CA HIS A 249 19.48 3.26 8.37
C HIS A 249 18.88 3.24 6.95
N THR A 250 18.19 4.30 6.54
CA THR A 250 17.63 4.42 5.19
C THR A 250 18.70 4.30 4.12
N ALA A 251 19.85 4.95 4.30
CA ALA A 251 20.96 4.84 3.35
C ALA A 251 21.50 3.40 3.27
N SER A 252 21.66 2.73 4.41
CA SER A 252 22.08 1.32 4.47
C SER A 252 21.10 0.40 3.76
N MET A 253 19.80 0.54 4.04
CA MET A 253 18.74 -0.23 3.39
C MET A 253 18.68 0.02 1.88
N SER A 254 18.78 1.29 1.46
CA SER A 254 18.81 1.66 0.04
C SER A 254 19.99 1.01 -0.69
N HIS A 255 21.20 1.06 -0.12
CA HIS A 255 22.39 0.41 -0.68
C HIS A 255 22.22 -1.11 -0.78
N HIS A 256 21.61 -1.75 0.23
CA HIS A 256 21.28 -3.17 0.20
C HIS A 256 20.32 -3.50 -0.95
N ILE A 257 19.21 -2.77 -1.07
CA ILE A 257 18.23 -2.97 -2.15
C ILE A 257 18.88 -2.79 -3.52
N VAL A 258 19.66 -1.72 -3.72
CA VAL A 258 20.42 -1.48 -4.98
C VAL A 258 21.31 -2.67 -5.32
N ALA A 259 22.09 -3.17 -4.34
CA ALA A 259 22.98 -4.31 -4.55
C ALA A 259 22.20 -5.59 -4.93
N ARG A 260 21.06 -5.85 -4.28
CA ARG A 260 20.23 -7.03 -4.52
C ARG A 260 19.43 -6.95 -5.83
N MET A 261 18.97 -5.76 -6.19
CA MET A 261 18.26 -5.52 -7.46
C MET A 261 19.21 -5.55 -8.67
N GLY A 262 20.46 -5.13 -8.50
CA GLY A 262 21.46 -5.09 -9.57
C GLY A 262 21.00 -4.20 -10.74
N LYS A 263 20.73 -4.79 -11.91
CA LYS A 263 20.27 -4.05 -13.10
C LYS A 263 18.74 -4.01 -13.25
N ARG A 264 18.01 -4.68 -12.39
CA ARG A 264 16.53 -4.66 -12.43
C ARG A 264 16.04 -3.28 -12.00
N PRO A 265 15.18 -2.63 -12.78
CA PRO A 265 14.65 -1.32 -12.41
C PRO A 265 13.69 -1.44 -11.24
N PHE A 266 13.67 -0.45 -10.37
CA PHE A 266 12.76 -0.37 -9.23
C PHE A 266 12.55 1.08 -8.79
N ASP A 267 11.48 1.32 -8.05
CA ASP A 267 11.16 2.55 -7.34
C ASP A 267 11.48 2.38 -5.85
N LEU A 268 11.87 3.48 -5.20
CA LEU A 268 12.11 3.52 -3.76
C LEU A 268 11.28 4.64 -3.14
N GLU A 269 10.66 4.34 -2.02
CA GLU A 269 10.00 5.30 -1.13
C GLU A 269 10.70 5.32 0.22
N VAL A 270 10.69 6.50 0.86
CA VAL A 270 11.14 6.66 2.25
C VAL A 270 9.97 7.13 3.09
N SER A 271 9.66 6.40 4.17
CA SER A 271 8.59 6.76 5.10
C SER A 271 9.15 7.23 6.43
N VAL A 272 8.76 8.43 6.84
CA VAL A 272 9.01 8.95 8.19
C VAL A 272 7.68 9.38 8.85
N ASP A 273 6.58 8.73 8.48
CA ASP A 273 5.24 9.06 8.95
C ASP A 273 4.88 8.40 10.30
N GLU A 274 5.49 7.26 10.64
CA GLU A 274 5.29 6.59 11.94
C GLU A 274 6.13 7.27 13.06
N THR A 275 5.99 8.59 13.23
CA THR A 275 6.60 9.39 14.30
C THR A 275 5.52 9.97 15.22
N GLU A 276 5.88 10.40 16.43
CA GLU A 276 4.91 10.94 17.40
C GLU A 276 4.46 12.37 17.08
N THR A 277 5.31 13.13 16.39
CA THR A 277 5.06 14.53 16.05
C THR A 277 5.12 14.79 14.56
N PRO A 278 4.31 15.72 14.03
CA PRO A 278 4.39 16.10 12.63
C PRO A 278 5.82 16.50 12.20
N THR A 279 6.17 16.16 10.98
CA THR A 279 7.43 16.58 10.36
C THR A 279 7.33 18.06 9.98
N SER A 280 8.24 18.91 10.44
CA SER A 280 8.27 20.30 9.99
C SER A 280 8.84 20.43 8.58
N PRO A 281 8.62 21.56 7.86
CA PRO A 281 9.26 21.83 6.58
C PRO A 281 10.80 21.81 6.66
N GLU A 282 11.38 22.29 7.75
CA GLU A 282 12.83 22.23 8.00
C GLU A 282 13.31 20.78 8.16
N GLU A 283 12.59 19.97 8.95
CA GLU A 283 12.90 18.55 9.12
C GLU A 283 12.78 17.80 7.80
N HIS A 284 11.74 18.07 7.01
CA HIS A 284 11.56 17.47 5.68
C HIS A 284 12.71 17.83 4.75
N LEU A 285 13.07 19.11 4.68
CA LEU A 285 14.20 19.59 3.88
C LEU A 285 15.52 18.92 4.33
N PHE A 286 15.75 18.84 5.65
CA PHE A 286 16.92 18.20 6.24
C PHE A 286 17.01 16.72 5.84
N VAL A 287 15.94 15.95 6.03
CA VAL A 287 15.89 14.52 5.65
C VAL A 287 16.18 14.35 4.16
N ALA A 288 15.52 15.11 3.29
CA ALA A 288 15.69 14.98 1.86
C ALA A 288 17.11 15.35 1.39
N LEU A 289 17.72 16.40 1.95
CA LEU A 289 19.10 16.81 1.61
C LEU A 289 20.13 15.79 2.09
N GLU A 290 19.99 15.25 3.29
CA GLU A 290 20.93 14.26 3.82
C GLU A 290 20.82 12.91 3.10
N LEU A 291 19.60 12.44 2.77
CA LEU A 291 19.41 11.25 1.94
C LEU A 291 20.06 11.41 0.57
N ARG A 292 19.88 12.56 -0.07
CA ARG A 292 20.53 12.86 -1.36
C ARG A 292 22.06 12.86 -1.23
N ARG A 293 22.59 13.47 -0.17
CA ARG A 293 24.05 13.51 0.10
C ARG A 293 24.63 12.10 0.26
N LEU A 294 23.88 11.19 0.89
CA LEU A 294 24.25 9.79 1.06
C LEU A 294 24.00 8.92 -0.19
N GLY A 295 23.61 9.53 -1.31
CA GLY A 295 23.42 8.83 -2.58
C GLY A 295 22.10 8.04 -2.69
N VAL A 296 21.18 8.19 -1.75
CA VAL A 296 19.85 7.59 -1.85
C VAL A 296 19.08 8.25 -2.97
N GLN A 297 18.45 7.44 -3.82
CA GLN A 297 17.55 7.89 -4.88
C GLN A 297 16.14 7.34 -4.58
N TRP A 298 15.16 8.21 -4.55
CA TRP A 298 13.79 7.84 -4.27
C TRP A 298 12.80 8.57 -5.19
N VAL A 299 11.64 7.99 -5.39
CA VAL A 299 10.54 8.57 -6.20
C VAL A 299 9.41 9.10 -5.33
N SER A 300 9.37 8.74 -4.05
CA SER A 300 8.29 9.07 -3.13
C SER A 300 8.80 9.19 -1.69
N LEU A 301 8.24 10.15 -0.92
CA LEU A 301 8.56 10.34 0.49
C LEU A 301 7.26 10.62 1.27
N ALA A 302 7.11 9.94 2.40
CA ALA A 302 5.99 10.11 3.31
C ALA A 302 6.45 10.81 4.60
N PRO A 303 6.31 12.14 4.73
CA PRO A 303 6.47 12.81 6.02
C PRO A 303 5.22 12.58 6.88
N ARG A 304 5.34 12.75 8.20
CA ARG A 304 4.16 12.83 9.05
C ARG A 304 3.51 14.21 8.91
N PHE A 305 2.36 14.22 8.26
CA PHE A 305 1.56 15.45 8.11
C PHE A 305 0.86 15.83 9.42
N VAL A 306 0.43 17.09 9.52
CA VAL A 306 -0.38 17.58 10.64
C VAL A 306 -1.76 16.92 10.66
N GLY A 307 -2.38 16.84 11.84
CA GLY A 307 -3.65 16.13 12.06
C GLY A 307 -3.47 14.63 12.27
N HIS A 308 -4.56 13.88 12.15
CA HIS A 308 -4.58 12.44 12.41
C HIS A 308 -5.04 11.67 11.19
N PHE A 309 -4.21 10.71 10.77
CA PHE A 309 -4.44 9.77 9.67
C PHE A 309 -4.82 8.41 10.26
N GLU A 310 -5.97 8.36 10.95
CA GLU A 310 -6.44 7.12 11.56
C GLU A 310 -6.97 6.14 10.51
N LYS A 311 -6.84 4.85 10.80
CA LYS A 311 -7.23 3.77 9.88
C LYS A 311 -8.74 3.75 9.63
N GLY A 312 -9.14 3.62 8.36
CA GLY A 312 -10.52 3.36 7.93
C GLY A 312 -11.49 4.55 8.01
N VAL A 313 -11.03 5.76 8.36
CA VAL A 313 -11.87 6.96 8.49
C VAL A 313 -11.23 8.16 7.80
N ASP A 314 -12.01 9.22 7.58
CA ASP A 314 -11.52 10.45 6.96
C ASP A 314 -10.48 11.17 7.83
N TYR A 315 -9.78 12.14 7.26
CA TYR A 315 -8.81 12.98 7.94
C TYR A 315 -9.45 13.68 9.16
N ILE A 316 -8.73 13.70 10.27
CA ILE A 316 -9.16 14.35 11.50
C ILE A 316 -8.20 15.50 11.80
N GLY A 317 -8.69 16.73 11.62
CA GLY A 317 -7.89 17.94 11.84
C GLY A 317 -8.51 19.16 11.18
N ASP A 318 -7.81 20.29 11.30
CA ASP A 318 -8.20 21.54 10.66
C ASP A 318 -7.70 21.56 9.20
N ILE A 319 -8.63 21.63 8.25
CA ILE A 319 -8.33 21.58 6.81
C ILE A 319 -7.45 22.77 6.34
N PRO A 320 -7.69 24.04 6.74
CA PRO A 320 -6.78 25.13 6.45
C PRO A 320 -5.35 24.88 6.92
N THR A 321 -5.17 24.46 8.17
CA THR A 321 -3.85 24.13 8.74
C THR A 321 -3.16 23.01 7.95
N PHE A 322 -3.90 21.96 7.57
CA PHE A 322 -3.39 20.91 6.70
C PHE A 322 -2.95 21.46 5.35
N THR A 323 -3.78 22.28 4.73
CA THR A 323 -3.51 22.87 3.41
C THR A 323 -2.21 23.66 3.40
N ASP A 324 -2.02 24.54 4.39
CA ASP A 324 -0.82 25.36 4.52
C ASP A 324 0.44 24.52 4.77
N ALA A 325 0.35 23.56 5.69
CA ALA A 325 1.46 22.65 5.99
C ALA A 325 1.82 21.77 4.76
N PHE A 326 0.81 21.20 4.11
CA PHE A 326 1.01 20.35 2.94
C PHE A 326 1.61 21.11 1.74
N ALA A 327 1.20 22.37 1.53
CA ALA A 327 1.79 23.25 0.49
C ALA A 327 3.30 23.43 0.69
N ARG A 328 3.75 23.59 1.95
CA ARG A 328 5.17 23.71 2.29
C ARG A 328 5.93 22.42 2.00
N HIS A 329 5.36 21.26 2.35
CA HIS A 329 5.95 19.95 2.00
C HIS A 329 6.02 19.75 0.49
N ALA A 330 4.99 20.13 -0.25
CA ALA A 330 4.99 20.05 -1.71
C ALA A 330 6.07 20.96 -2.34
N ALA A 331 6.30 22.15 -1.78
CA ALA A 331 7.38 23.03 -2.22
C ALA A 331 8.77 22.43 -1.95
N VAL A 332 8.99 21.80 -0.78
CA VAL A 332 10.23 21.06 -0.49
C VAL A 332 10.42 19.93 -1.49
N ALA A 333 9.39 19.12 -1.74
CA ALA A 333 9.45 18.01 -2.69
C ALA A 333 9.82 18.45 -4.10
N ARG A 334 9.28 19.57 -4.58
CA ARG A 334 9.65 20.16 -5.89
C ARG A 334 11.07 20.70 -5.91
N THR A 335 11.52 21.34 -4.82
CA THR A 335 12.83 22.02 -4.77
C THR A 335 13.97 21.01 -4.66
N VAL A 336 13.85 20.02 -3.79
CA VAL A 336 14.88 18.99 -3.60
C VAL A 336 14.72 17.86 -4.59
N GLY A 337 13.52 17.52 -5.02
CA GLY A 337 13.18 16.41 -5.91
C GLY A 337 13.48 16.68 -7.40
N PRO A 338 12.52 16.40 -8.29
CA PRO A 338 11.14 16.05 -7.96
C PRO A 338 10.96 14.65 -7.35
N TYR A 339 10.04 14.52 -6.39
CA TYR A 339 9.52 13.25 -5.88
C TYR A 339 8.06 13.43 -5.42
N LYS A 340 7.32 12.33 -5.37
CA LYS A 340 5.92 12.33 -4.91
C LYS A 340 5.85 12.51 -3.39
N LEU A 341 4.84 13.21 -2.92
CA LEU A 341 4.41 13.08 -1.52
C LEU A 341 3.51 11.86 -1.37
N SER A 342 3.81 11.02 -0.38
CA SER A 342 3.02 9.82 -0.10
C SER A 342 2.08 10.03 1.08
N LEU A 343 0.81 9.68 0.87
CA LEU A 343 -0.22 9.67 1.90
C LEU A 343 -0.34 8.25 2.47
N HIS A 344 0.44 7.95 3.51
CA HIS A 344 0.30 6.72 4.27
C HIS A 344 -0.96 6.75 5.13
N SER A 345 -1.53 5.58 5.42
CA SER A 345 -2.89 5.50 5.99
C SER A 345 -3.88 6.35 5.17
N GLY A 346 -3.64 6.43 3.86
CA GLY A 346 -4.34 7.27 2.93
C GLY A 346 -5.77 6.82 2.60
N SER A 347 -6.18 5.61 3.03
CA SER A 347 -7.55 5.13 2.84
C SER A 347 -8.57 6.11 3.42
N ASP A 348 -9.62 6.39 2.65
CA ASP A 348 -10.80 7.12 3.09
C ASP A 348 -10.55 8.57 3.54
N LYS A 349 -9.46 9.22 3.12
CA LYS A 349 -9.10 10.60 3.43
C LYS A 349 -9.71 11.59 2.43
N PHE A 350 -11.00 11.42 2.16
CA PHE A 350 -11.70 12.10 1.07
C PHE A 350 -11.67 13.63 1.17
N SER A 351 -11.64 14.18 2.37
CA SER A 351 -11.62 15.64 2.60
C SER A 351 -10.32 16.32 2.19
N ILE A 352 -9.21 15.56 1.99
CA ILE A 352 -7.91 16.14 1.66
C ILE A 352 -7.34 15.72 0.30
N TYR A 353 -7.98 14.80 -0.42
CA TYR A 353 -7.43 14.30 -1.69
C TYR A 353 -7.31 15.36 -2.77
N GLU A 354 -8.37 16.19 -2.99
CA GLU A 354 -8.33 17.29 -3.96
C GLU A 354 -7.26 18.33 -3.61
N ILE A 355 -7.07 18.59 -2.31
CA ILE A 355 -6.03 19.49 -1.81
C ILE A 355 -4.66 18.92 -2.14
N ALA A 356 -4.43 17.63 -1.86
CA ALA A 356 -3.18 16.95 -2.14
C ALA A 356 -2.88 16.93 -3.65
N ALA A 357 -3.85 16.56 -4.48
CA ALA A 357 -3.72 16.54 -5.93
C ALA A 357 -3.32 17.91 -6.48
N ARG A 358 -4.05 18.95 -6.10
CA ARG A 358 -3.82 20.34 -6.56
C ARG A 358 -2.46 20.88 -6.12
N LEU A 359 -2.07 20.67 -4.87
CA LEU A 359 -0.84 21.25 -4.31
C LEU A 359 0.44 20.53 -4.80
N THR A 360 0.31 19.30 -5.29
CA THR A 360 1.43 18.53 -5.83
C THR A 360 1.46 18.47 -7.35
N ASP A 361 0.51 19.11 -8.04
CA ASP A 361 0.32 18.94 -9.48
C ASP A 361 0.22 17.46 -9.87
N GLY A 362 -0.48 16.67 -9.05
CA GLY A 362 -0.65 15.22 -9.21
C GLY A 362 0.55 14.37 -8.80
N MET A 363 1.69 14.92 -8.41
CA MET A 363 2.83 14.14 -7.91
C MET A 363 2.57 13.62 -6.49
N VAL A 364 1.69 12.64 -6.38
CA VAL A 364 1.25 12.04 -5.11
C VAL A 364 1.15 10.53 -5.23
N HIS A 365 1.43 9.84 -4.13
CA HIS A 365 1.12 8.43 -3.95
C HIS A 365 0.14 8.25 -2.81
N VAL A 366 -0.91 7.44 -2.99
CA VAL A 366 -1.91 7.17 -1.95
C VAL A 366 -1.90 5.70 -1.60
N LYS A 367 -1.65 5.37 -0.33
CA LYS A 367 -1.70 3.98 0.16
C LYS A 367 -3.04 3.66 0.80
N THR A 368 -3.72 2.63 0.29
CA THR A 368 -5.07 2.25 0.72
C THR A 368 -5.13 0.83 1.29
N ALA A 369 -4.32 0.53 2.30
CA ALA A 369 -4.38 -0.76 2.97
C ALA A 369 -5.66 -0.90 3.82
N GLY A 370 -6.39 -2.01 3.68
CA GLY A 370 -7.51 -2.37 4.55
C GLY A 370 -8.90 -1.95 4.09
N THR A 371 -9.04 -1.00 3.20
CA THR A 371 -10.35 -0.58 2.64
C THR A 371 -11.07 -1.74 1.95
N SER A 372 -10.36 -2.57 1.17
CA SER A 372 -10.96 -3.72 0.48
C SER A 372 -11.57 -4.74 1.43
N TYR A 373 -10.97 -4.94 2.62
CA TYR A 373 -11.54 -5.78 3.66
C TYR A 373 -12.86 -5.21 4.21
N LEU A 374 -12.97 -3.90 4.39
CA LEU A 374 -14.21 -3.28 4.83
C LEU A 374 -15.32 -3.43 3.78
N GLU A 375 -15.00 -3.37 2.50
CA GLU A 375 -15.98 -3.63 1.43
C GLU A 375 -16.34 -5.12 1.32
N ALA A 376 -15.44 -6.05 1.72
CA ALA A 376 -15.81 -7.46 1.90
C ALA A 376 -16.84 -7.65 3.01
N LEU A 377 -16.68 -6.96 4.14
CA LEU A 377 -17.68 -6.96 5.21
C LEU A 377 -18.96 -6.25 4.79
N ARG A 378 -18.90 -5.21 3.96
CA ARG A 378 -20.11 -4.59 3.38
C ARG A 378 -20.84 -5.57 2.46
N THR A 379 -20.11 -6.38 1.70
CA THR A 379 -20.71 -7.48 0.92
C THR A 379 -21.46 -8.44 1.85
N ALA A 380 -20.81 -8.90 2.92
CA ALA A 380 -21.43 -9.78 3.91
C ALA A 380 -22.71 -9.15 4.51
N ALA A 381 -22.65 -7.84 4.85
CA ALA A 381 -23.83 -7.12 5.37
C ALA A 381 -24.99 -7.07 4.40
N GLN A 382 -24.73 -7.07 3.08
CA GLN A 382 -25.79 -7.03 2.04
C GLN A 382 -26.38 -8.41 1.74
N VAL A 383 -25.54 -9.46 1.69
CA VAL A 383 -25.97 -10.76 1.17
C VAL A 383 -26.14 -11.83 2.25
N ALA A 384 -25.57 -11.63 3.44
CA ALA A 384 -25.64 -12.55 4.58
C ALA A 384 -25.69 -11.77 5.90
N PRO A 385 -26.80 -11.05 6.17
CA PRO A 385 -26.92 -10.14 7.31
C PRO A 385 -26.68 -10.82 8.68
N ASP A 386 -27.10 -12.05 8.86
CA ASP A 386 -26.88 -12.78 10.11
C ASP A 386 -25.40 -13.09 10.36
N PHE A 387 -24.67 -13.50 9.33
CA PHE A 387 -23.22 -13.69 9.38
C PHE A 387 -22.50 -12.36 9.68
N PHE A 388 -22.91 -11.26 9.06
CA PHE A 388 -22.34 -9.96 9.35
C PHE A 388 -22.57 -9.53 10.80
N ARG A 389 -23.76 -9.78 11.38
CA ARG A 389 -24.05 -9.52 12.80
C ARG A 389 -23.12 -10.31 13.71
N GLU A 390 -22.88 -11.58 13.41
CA GLU A 390 -21.96 -12.43 14.16
C GLU A 390 -20.52 -11.88 14.13
N VAL A 391 -20.00 -11.54 12.93
CA VAL A 391 -18.67 -10.94 12.75
C VAL A 391 -18.58 -9.60 13.48
N PHE A 392 -19.64 -8.78 13.42
CA PHE A 392 -19.65 -7.50 14.09
C PHE A 392 -19.63 -7.62 15.61
N ALA A 393 -20.45 -8.51 16.18
CA ALA A 393 -20.47 -8.77 17.63
C ALA A 393 -19.10 -9.29 18.11
N PHE A 394 -18.47 -10.19 17.35
CA PHE A 394 -17.11 -10.65 17.61
C PHE A 394 -16.12 -9.49 17.60
N SER A 395 -16.13 -8.64 16.55
CA SER A 395 -15.25 -7.48 16.41
C SER A 395 -15.43 -6.50 17.55
N TYR A 396 -16.67 -6.24 17.97
CA TYR A 396 -16.98 -5.38 19.10
C TYR A 396 -16.34 -5.88 20.40
N GLY A 397 -16.43 -7.19 20.65
CA GLY A 397 -15.81 -7.83 21.82
C GLY A 397 -14.27 -7.86 21.78
N ARG A 398 -13.67 -7.84 20.59
CA ARG A 398 -12.22 -7.86 20.39
C ARG A 398 -11.55 -6.49 20.38
N TYR A 399 -12.32 -5.43 20.12
CA TYR A 399 -11.79 -4.10 19.82
C TYR A 399 -10.76 -3.58 20.81
N GLU A 400 -11.04 -3.63 22.12
CA GLU A 400 -10.13 -3.11 23.14
C GLU A 400 -8.77 -3.84 23.18
N THR A 401 -8.75 -5.13 22.83
CA THR A 401 -7.51 -5.89 22.74
C THR A 401 -6.76 -5.57 21.44
N ASP A 402 -7.46 -5.59 20.31
CA ASP A 402 -6.85 -5.51 19.00
C ASP A 402 -6.39 -4.09 18.64
N ARG A 403 -7.01 -3.05 19.23
CA ARG A 403 -6.61 -1.64 19.03
C ARG A 403 -5.27 -1.27 19.64
N ALA A 404 -4.72 -2.07 20.56
CA ALA A 404 -3.50 -1.73 21.32
C ALA A 404 -2.28 -1.34 20.44
N THR A 405 -2.27 -1.77 19.19
CA THR A 405 -1.19 -1.49 18.22
C THR A 405 -1.60 -0.50 17.13
N TYR A 406 -2.73 0.21 17.32
CA TYR A 406 -3.24 1.19 16.35
C TYR A 406 -3.50 2.53 17.00
N HIS A 407 -3.27 3.60 16.24
CA HIS A 407 -3.74 4.94 16.59
C HIS A 407 -5.16 5.10 16.03
N VAL A 408 -6.16 4.87 16.88
CA VAL A 408 -7.59 4.98 16.54
C VAL A 408 -8.35 5.57 17.71
N SER A 409 -9.41 6.33 17.43
CA SER A 409 -10.17 7.09 18.43
C SER A 409 -11.62 6.63 18.58
N ALA A 410 -12.03 5.52 17.94
CA ALA A 410 -13.38 5.00 18.04
C ALA A 410 -13.80 4.71 19.51
N GLN A 411 -15.03 5.02 19.81
CA GLN A 411 -15.66 4.83 21.10
C GLN A 411 -16.79 3.80 20.98
N LEU A 412 -16.64 2.64 21.61
CA LEU A 412 -17.63 1.56 21.53
C LEU A 412 -19.05 2.03 21.91
N ALA A 413 -19.17 2.96 22.85
CA ALA A 413 -20.48 3.49 23.27
C ALA A 413 -21.21 4.28 22.18
N LYS A 414 -20.52 4.68 21.11
CA LYS A 414 -21.12 5.40 19.95
C LYS A 414 -21.47 4.46 18.79
N VAL A 415 -21.10 3.21 18.89
CA VAL A 415 -21.36 2.21 17.86
C VAL A 415 -22.83 1.75 17.97
N PRO A 416 -23.64 1.85 16.91
CA PRO A 416 -25.01 1.33 16.91
C PRO A 416 -25.01 -0.18 17.13
N ALA A 417 -25.92 -0.68 17.95
CA ALA A 417 -26.11 -2.12 18.15
C ALA A 417 -26.66 -2.76 16.87
N PRO A 418 -25.99 -3.74 16.25
CA PRO A 418 -26.43 -4.33 14.98
C PRO A 418 -27.84 -4.96 15.05
N GLU A 419 -28.24 -5.41 16.24
CA GLU A 419 -29.56 -6.00 16.48
C GLU A 419 -30.69 -4.98 16.41
N SER A 420 -30.36 -3.69 16.56
CA SER A 420 -31.33 -2.59 16.42
C SER A 420 -31.56 -2.14 14.99
N LEU A 421 -30.78 -2.66 14.04
CA LEU A 421 -30.81 -2.30 12.63
C LEU A 421 -31.52 -3.37 11.82
N THR A 422 -32.29 -2.94 10.84
CA THR A 422 -32.82 -3.83 9.79
C THR A 422 -31.70 -4.32 8.89
N ASP A 423 -31.90 -5.42 8.16
CA ASP A 423 -30.91 -5.96 7.22
C ASP A 423 -30.50 -4.91 6.16
N ALA A 424 -31.44 -4.11 5.69
CA ALA A 424 -31.17 -3.04 4.73
C ALA A 424 -30.31 -1.90 5.29
N GLU A 425 -30.27 -1.71 6.58
CA GLU A 425 -29.48 -0.68 7.26
C GLU A 425 -28.07 -1.15 7.65
N LEU A 426 -27.84 -2.45 7.80
CA LEU A 426 -26.55 -3.02 8.23
C LEU A 426 -25.35 -2.51 7.42
N PRO A 427 -25.41 -2.42 6.07
CA PRO A 427 -24.29 -1.89 5.30
C PRO A 427 -23.89 -0.46 5.67
N ASN A 428 -24.79 0.32 6.28
CA ASN A 428 -24.51 1.69 6.73
C ASN A 428 -23.60 1.77 7.95
N LEU A 429 -23.45 0.68 8.74
CA LEU A 429 -22.45 0.59 9.80
C LEU A 429 -21.02 0.83 9.26
N LEU A 430 -20.76 0.42 8.02
CA LEU A 430 -19.49 0.66 7.35
C LEU A 430 -19.30 2.11 6.84
N ASN A 431 -20.25 2.99 7.10
CA ASN A 431 -20.13 4.45 6.90
C ASN A 431 -20.03 5.20 8.25
N GLN A 432 -20.33 4.54 9.37
CA GLN A 432 -20.28 5.13 10.70
C GLN A 432 -18.85 5.05 11.24
N PHE A 433 -18.33 6.18 11.73
CA PHE A 433 -16.94 6.37 12.14
C PHE A 433 -16.43 5.29 13.09
N ASP A 434 -17.12 5.12 14.23
CA ASP A 434 -16.68 4.22 15.30
C ASP A 434 -16.78 2.75 14.87
N ALA A 435 -17.89 2.36 14.22
CA ALA A 435 -18.10 1.00 13.72
C ALA A 435 -17.05 0.62 12.67
N ARG A 436 -16.71 1.55 11.78
CA ARG A 436 -15.69 1.36 10.75
C ARG A 436 -14.32 1.06 11.35
N GLN A 437 -13.91 1.81 12.38
CA GLN A 437 -12.64 1.56 13.07
C GLN A 437 -12.64 0.25 13.83
N VAL A 438 -13.75 -0.10 14.52
CA VAL A 438 -13.92 -1.39 15.20
C VAL A 438 -13.68 -2.54 14.23
N LEU A 439 -14.37 -2.53 13.09
CA LEU A 439 -14.21 -3.56 12.05
C LEU A 439 -12.82 -3.54 11.41
N HIS A 440 -12.23 -2.36 11.22
CA HIS A 440 -10.93 -2.23 10.58
C HIS A 440 -9.80 -2.83 11.43
N VAL A 441 -9.74 -2.53 12.73
CA VAL A 441 -8.60 -2.96 13.59
C VAL A 441 -8.67 -4.42 13.99
N THR A 442 -9.87 -5.02 13.98
CA THR A 442 -10.09 -6.41 14.38
C THR A 442 -9.94 -7.42 13.24
N PHE A 443 -9.51 -6.96 12.04
CA PHE A 443 -9.45 -7.82 10.85
C PHE A 443 -8.64 -9.11 11.05
N GLY A 444 -7.53 -9.05 11.79
CA GLY A 444 -6.69 -10.22 12.06
C GLY A 444 -7.47 -11.28 12.83
N SER A 445 -8.06 -10.90 13.96
CA SER A 445 -8.88 -11.81 14.79
C SER A 445 -10.11 -12.34 14.04
N VAL A 446 -10.73 -11.51 13.19
CA VAL A 446 -11.85 -11.98 12.34
C VAL A 446 -11.38 -13.00 11.32
N LEU A 447 -10.23 -12.79 10.68
CA LEU A 447 -9.70 -13.75 9.72
C LEU A 447 -9.22 -15.05 10.40
N ASP A 448 -8.73 -15.00 11.62
CA ASP A 448 -8.38 -16.22 12.38
C ASP A 448 -9.61 -17.09 12.66
N THR A 449 -10.80 -16.49 12.77
CA THR A 449 -12.03 -17.18 13.17
C THR A 449 -12.96 -17.47 11.99
N TYR A 450 -13.14 -16.52 11.06
CA TYR A 450 -14.20 -16.53 10.06
C TYR A 450 -13.68 -16.54 8.60
N ARG A 451 -12.39 -16.73 8.38
CA ARG A 451 -11.77 -16.68 7.03
C ARG A 451 -12.51 -17.55 6.03
N ASP A 452 -12.65 -18.83 6.31
CA ASP A 452 -13.20 -19.79 5.35
C ASP A 452 -14.64 -19.45 4.98
N GLN A 453 -15.45 -19.03 5.96
CA GLN A 453 -16.83 -18.63 5.75
C GLN A 453 -16.93 -17.32 4.94
N LEU A 454 -16.09 -16.34 5.28
CA LEU A 454 -16.02 -15.08 4.53
C LEU A 454 -15.55 -15.31 3.08
N MET A 455 -14.52 -16.13 2.88
CA MET A 455 -14.00 -16.42 1.54
C MET A 455 -15.01 -17.18 0.67
N ALA A 456 -15.74 -18.14 1.25
CA ALA A 456 -16.82 -18.86 0.55
C ALA A 456 -17.95 -17.88 0.12
N LEU A 457 -18.34 -16.98 1.01
CA LEU A 457 -19.33 -15.95 0.72
C LEU A 457 -18.87 -15.01 -0.41
N LEU A 458 -17.63 -14.55 -0.37
CA LEU A 458 -17.07 -13.67 -1.41
C LEU A 458 -16.90 -14.38 -2.76
N ASP A 459 -16.62 -15.67 -2.78
CA ASP A 459 -16.59 -16.46 -4.01
C ASP A 459 -18.00 -16.59 -4.62
N GLU A 460 -19.02 -16.85 -3.79
CA GLU A 460 -20.40 -16.94 -4.24
C GLU A 460 -20.92 -15.59 -4.76
N HIS A 461 -20.55 -14.51 -4.10
CA HIS A 461 -21.02 -13.14 -4.39
C HIS A 461 -19.94 -12.22 -4.98
N ALA A 462 -18.98 -12.80 -5.75
CA ALA A 462 -17.84 -12.08 -6.30
C ALA A 462 -18.21 -10.85 -7.13
N ALA A 463 -19.34 -10.89 -7.86
CA ALA A 463 -19.82 -9.76 -8.65
C ALA A 463 -20.29 -8.59 -7.78
N VAL A 464 -20.92 -8.87 -6.63
CA VAL A 464 -21.33 -7.85 -5.66
C VAL A 464 -20.11 -7.21 -5.03
N TYR A 465 -19.17 -8.02 -4.57
CA TYR A 465 -17.91 -7.53 -3.98
C TYR A 465 -17.12 -6.65 -4.96
N ALA A 466 -16.94 -7.12 -6.20
CA ALA A 466 -16.24 -6.33 -7.23
C ALA A 466 -16.96 -5.00 -7.55
N THR A 467 -18.29 -4.95 -7.49
CA THR A 467 -19.06 -3.72 -7.69
C THR A 467 -18.87 -2.74 -6.53
N LEU A 468 -18.87 -3.22 -5.29
CA LEU A 468 -18.65 -2.39 -4.11
C LEU A 468 -17.23 -1.83 -4.09
N LEU A 469 -16.23 -2.65 -4.44
CA LEU A 469 -14.84 -2.19 -4.59
C LEU A 469 -14.72 -1.12 -5.68
N ASP A 470 -15.28 -1.34 -6.88
CA ASP A 470 -15.28 -0.35 -7.96
C ASP A 470 -15.87 0.99 -7.47
N GLN A 471 -17.05 0.98 -6.87
CA GLN A 471 -17.70 2.17 -6.35
C GLN A 471 -16.91 2.88 -5.26
N HIS A 472 -16.29 2.12 -4.35
CA HIS A 472 -15.51 2.67 -3.26
C HIS A 472 -14.20 3.29 -3.75
N PHE A 473 -13.46 2.58 -4.62
CA PHE A 473 -12.19 3.06 -5.16
C PHE A 473 -12.34 4.22 -6.15
N GLN A 474 -13.46 4.36 -6.84
CA GLN A 474 -13.75 5.59 -7.60
C GLN A 474 -13.65 6.84 -6.73
N ARG A 475 -14.12 6.80 -5.49
CA ARG A 475 -14.02 7.92 -4.54
C ARG A 475 -12.56 8.23 -4.14
N HIS A 476 -11.68 7.24 -4.16
CA HIS A 476 -10.24 7.41 -3.90
C HIS A 476 -9.51 7.99 -5.11
N LEU A 477 -9.90 7.64 -6.32
CA LEU A 477 -9.16 7.96 -7.53
C LEU A 477 -9.64 9.26 -8.20
N ALA A 478 -10.95 9.50 -8.22
CA ALA A 478 -11.53 10.65 -8.90
C ALA A 478 -10.88 12.02 -8.54
N PRO A 479 -10.53 12.30 -7.26
CA PRO A 479 -9.91 13.57 -6.89
C PRO A 479 -8.51 13.84 -7.50
N PHE A 480 -7.83 12.81 -7.99
CA PHE A 480 -6.47 12.90 -8.55
C PHE A 480 -6.44 13.01 -10.08
N VAL A 481 -7.59 13.02 -10.73
CA VAL A 481 -7.69 13.26 -12.17
C VAL A 481 -7.81 14.76 -12.39
N SER A 482 -6.89 15.32 -13.20
CA SER A 482 -7.00 16.74 -13.61
C SER A 482 -8.33 16.95 -14.32
N THR A 483 -9.16 17.82 -13.80
CA THR A 483 -10.28 18.39 -14.55
C THR A 483 -9.68 19.50 -15.43
N ASP A 484 -9.26 19.13 -16.65
CA ASP A 484 -8.97 20.12 -17.70
C ASP A 484 -10.23 20.92 -18.04
#